data_8c0e72f20070b7a14dc609d484734c89
#
_entry.id   8c0e72f20070b7a14dc609d484734c89
#
_cell.length_a   1.000
_cell.length_b   1.000
_cell.length_c   1.000
_cell.angle_alpha   90.00
_cell.angle_beta   90.00
_cell.angle_gamma   90.00
#
_symmetry.space_group_name_H-M   'P 1'
#
loop_
_entity.id
_entity.type
_entity.pdbx_description
1 polymer ?
#
loop_
_entity_poly.entity_id
_entity_poly.type
_entity_poly.pdbx_seq_one_letter_code
_entity_poly.pdbx_strand_id
1 'polypeptide(L)'
;YELELFGEEKENGSISYGALEKANGGTLLIDQVSEIPLDIQSKILRVLTDQKFKRVNGSSDVSVDVRLICSSSKDLKKEIEIGNFREDLFHRINVFEINVEPLSQRISDIPLLINYFSKKISENYNIKELNIDENNTYILNHNWHGNVRELRNLIERIAILQPDTADKISNIIKESLKNNNFDDQIAENSLSV
;
A
#
# COMPACT_ATOMS: atom_id res chain seq x y z
N TYR A 1 -1.24 16.75 3.20
CA TYR A 1 -0.26 16.54 2.13
C TYR A 1 0.72 17.71 2.00
N GLU A 2 0.23 18.98 1.87
CA GLU A 2 1.10 20.11 1.55
C GLU A 2 2.15 20.35 2.63
N LEU A 3 1.74 20.50 3.89
CA LEU A 3 2.64 20.70 5.02
C LEU A 3 3.59 19.51 5.23
N GLU A 4 3.09 18.30 4.97
CA GLU A 4 3.90 17.08 5.11
C GLU A 4 5.01 16.98 4.06
N LEU A 5 4.71 17.34 2.80
CA LEU A 5 5.66 17.26 1.69
C LEU A 5 6.64 18.44 1.69
N PHE A 6 6.13 19.67 1.81
CA PHE A 6 6.90 20.90 1.59
C PHE A 6 7.37 21.55 2.89
N GLY A 7 6.79 21.16 4.04
CA GLY A 7 7.07 21.83 5.31
C GLY A 7 6.46 23.21 5.41
N GLU A 8 6.76 23.92 6.49
CA GLU A 8 6.18 25.22 6.81
C GLU A 8 7.21 26.16 7.43
N GLU A 9 7.09 27.42 7.11
CA GLU A 9 7.78 28.51 7.79
C GLU A 9 6.76 29.26 8.67
N LYS A 10 6.85 29.11 9.99
CA LYS A 10 5.86 29.64 10.93
C LYS A 10 6.09 31.15 11.17
N GLU A 11 5.06 31.87 11.59
CA GLU A 11 5.11 33.29 11.89
C GLU A 11 6.21 33.68 12.90
N ASN A 12 6.53 32.79 13.82
CA ASN A 12 7.61 32.98 14.79
C ASN A 12 9.03 32.71 14.23
N GLY A 13 9.15 32.48 12.92
CA GLY A 13 10.41 32.16 12.24
C GLY A 13 10.90 30.73 12.41
N SER A 14 10.16 29.86 13.10
CA SER A 14 10.54 28.45 13.21
C SER A 14 10.17 27.67 11.94
N ILE A 15 11.05 26.73 11.55
CA ILE A 15 10.88 25.93 10.34
C ILE A 15 10.47 24.52 10.71
N SER A 16 9.40 24.04 10.06
CA SER A 16 9.01 22.62 10.05
C SER A 16 9.42 22.02 8.71
N TYR A 17 10.41 21.14 8.71
CA TYR A 17 10.92 20.50 7.50
C TYR A 17 9.93 19.47 6.94
N GLY A 18 9.63 19.56 5.65
CA GLY A 18 8.81 18.59 4.91
C GLY A 18 9.58 17.33 4.50
N ALA A 19 8.85 16.36 3.95
CA ALA A 19 9.42 15.09 3.51
C ALA A 19 10.44 15.28 2.37
N LEU A 20 10.23 16.24 1.47
CA LEU A 20 11.17 16.54 0.39
C LEU A 20 12.54 16.99 0.90
N GLU A 21 12.57 17.87 1.90
CA GLU A 21 13.84 18.30 2.50
C GLU A 21 14.53 17.19 3.28
N LYS A 22 13.75 16.39 4.02
CA LYS A 22 14.28 15.25 4.78
C LYS A 22 14.85 14.15 3.89
N ALA A 23 14.32 14.03 2.67
CA ALA A 23 14.78 13.06 1.67
C ALA A 23 15.89 13.61 0.75
N ASN A 24 16.37 14.85 0.97
CA ASN A 24 17.38 15.46 0.11
C ASN A 24 18.66 14.60 0.02
N GLY A 25 19.14 14.34 -1.18
CA GLY A 25 20.26 13.42 -1.47
C GLY A 25 19.86 11.94 -1.38
N GLY A 26 18.59 11.62 -1.21
CA GLY A 26 18.07 10.27 -1.02
C GLY A 26 16.83 9.95 -1.85
N THR A 27 15.97 9.09 -1.29
CA THR A 27 14.76 8.60 -1.96
C THR A 27 13.52 8.90 -1.12
N LEU A 28 12.49 9.47 -1.75
CA LEU A 28 11.17 9.69 -1.17
C LEU A 28 10.16 8.74 -1.82
N LEU A 29 9.49 7.94 -1.00
CA LEU A 29 8.34 7.14 -1.41
C LEU A 29 7.06 7.94 -1.19
N ILE A 30 6.28 8.11 -2.25
CA ILE A 30 4.91 8.64 -2.20
C ILE A 30 3.95 7.49 -2.43
N ASP A 31 3.32 7.04 -1.36
CA ASP A 31 2.32 5.98 -1.42
C ASP A 31 0.97 6.54 -1.84
N GLN A 32 0.26 5.85 -2.75
CA GLN A 32 -1.03 6.26 -3.32
C GLN A 32 -1.01 7.66 -3.94
N VAL A 33 -0.12 7.87 -4.91
CA VAL A 33 0.05 9.16 -5.59
C VAL A 33 -1.24 9.67 -6.28
N SER A 34 -2.15 8.76 -6.65
CA SER A 34 -3.47 9.06 -7.20
C SER A 34 -4.41 9.80 -6.25
N GLU A 35 -4.15 9.75 -4.93
CA GLU A 35 -4.98 10.40 -3.91
C GLU A 35 -4.53 11.86 -3.62
N ILE A 36 -3.45 12.30 -4.25
CA ILE A 36 -2.92 13.64 -4.04
C ILE A 36 -3.78 14.67 -4.80
N PRO A 37 -4.22 15.77 -4.15
CA PRO A 37 -4.98 16.84 -4.81
C PRO A 37 -4.22 17.46 -5.98
N LEU A 38 -4.94 17.93 -7.01
CA LEU A 38 -4.38 18.45 -8.27
C LEU A 38 -3.45 19.68 -8.08
N ASP A 39 -3.73 20.52 -7.10
CA ASP A 39 -2.88 21.66 -6.74
C ASP A 39 -1.52 21.19 -6.20
N ILE A 40 -1.51 20.15 -5.37
CA ILE A 40 -0.29 19.54 -4.84
C ILE A 40 0.47 18.79 -5.94
N GLN A 41 -0.24 18.10 -6.84
CA GLN A 41 0.38 17.46 -8.01
C GLN A 41 1.16 18.50 -8.84
N SER A 42 0.60 19.71 -9.01
CA SER A 42 1.27 20.82 -9.71
C SER A 42 2.55 21.27 -9.01
N LYS A 43 2.56 21.29 -7.69
CA LYS A 43 3.75 21.64 -6.90
C LYS A 43 4.82 20.56 -6.97
N ILE A 44 4.42 19.27 -6.90
CA ILE A 44 5.34 18.15 -7.08
C ILE A 44 6.02 18.19 -8.45
N LEU A 45 5.24 18.45 -9.51
CA LEU A 45 5.79 18.58 -10.86
C LEU A 45 6.89 19.66 -10.95
N ARG A 46 6.66 20.82 -10.31
CA ARG A 46 7.67 21.90 -10.27
C ARG A 46 8.93 21.44 -9.55
N VAL A 47 8.80 20.75 -8.41
CA VAL A 47 9.97 20.21 -7.70
C VAL A 47 10.76 19.25 -8.57
N LEU A 48 10.08 18.37 -9.30
CA LEU A 48 10.74 17.41 -10.21
C LEU A 48 11.42 18.10 -11.40
N THR A 49 10.92 19.25 -11.82
CA THR A 49 11.46 20.00 -12.97
C THR A 49 12.59 20.92 -12.55
N ASP A 50 12.37 21.71 -11.50
CA ASP A 50 13.24 22.83 -11.11
C ASP A 50 14.21 22.46 -9.99
N GLN A 51 13.99 21.31 -9.32
CA GLN A 51 14.70 20.85 -8.11
C GLN A 51 14.66 21.90 -6.98
N LYS A 52 13.59 22.70 -6.95
CA LYS A 52 13.36 23.76 -5.99
C LYS A 52 11.89 23.90 -5.65
N PHE A 53 11.60 24.35 -4.45
CA PHE A 53 10.27 24.70 -4.00
C PHE A 53 10.32 25.77 -2.90
N LYS A 54 9.15 26.27 -2.49
CA LYS A 54 9.01 27.11 -1.30
C LYS A 54 8.18 26.36 -0.26
N ARG A 55 8.58 26.49 1.01
CA ARG A 55 7.77 26.00 2.12
C ARG A 55 6.43 26.72 2.17
N VAL A 56 5.46 26.10 2.77
CA VAL A 56 4.18 26.78 3.05
C VAL A 56 4.48 28.01 3.94
N ASN A 57 3.88 29.14 3.59
CA ASN A 57 4.12 30.45 4.19
C ASN A 57 5.57 30.97 4.08
N GLY A 58 6.46 30.27 3.41
CA GLY A 58 7.85 30.68 3.20
C GLY A 58 8.04 31.46 1.90
N SER A 59 9.03 32.36 1.90
CA SER A 59 9.40 33.13 0.71
C SER A 59 10.69 32.62 0.04
N SER A 60 11.52 31.90 0.78
CA SER A 60 12.83 31.43 0.32
C SER A 60 12.73 30.13 -0.50
N ASP A 61 13.53 30.06 -1.57
CA ASP A 61 13.66 28.85 -2.35
C ASP A 61 14.49 27.80 -1.59
N VAL A 62 13.97 26.58 -1.57
CA VAL A 62 14.64 25.39 -1.01
C VAL A 62 15.05 24.49 -2.17
N SER A 63 16.33 24.22 -2.31
CA SER A 63 16.86 23.30 -3.33
C SER A 63 16.93 21.87 -2.78
N VAL A 64 16.48 20.90 -3.58
CA VAL A 64 16.51 19.47 -3.23
C VAL A 64 16.89 18.62 -4.43
N ASP A 65 17.63 17.56 -4.16
CA ASP A 65 17.92 16.48 -5.12
C ASP A 65 17.33 15.19 -4.53
N VAL A 66 16.17 14.79 -5.04
CA VAL A 66 15.40 13.66 -4.48
C VAL A 66 14.98 12.71 -5.59
N ARG A 67 15.26 11.42 -5.39
CA ARG A 67 14.69 10.35 -6.21
C ARG A 67 13.28 10.04 -5.71
N LEU A 68 12.27 10.11 -6.59
CA LEU A 68 10.90 9.72 -6.26
C LEU A 68 10.62 8.26 -6.64
N ILE A 69 9.91 7.57 -5.75
CA ILE A 69 9.21 6.32 -6.01
C ILE A 69 7.74 6.57 -5.68
N CYS A 70 6.85 6.27 -6.62
CA CYS A 70 5.41 6.45 -6.42
C CYS A 70 4.71 5.11 -6.49
N SER A 71 3.69 4.90 -5.65
CA SER A 71 2.76 3.79 -5.78
C SER A 71 1.36 4.30 -6.11
N SER A 72 0.55 3.48 -6.75
CA SER A 72 -0.88 3.72 -6.96
C SER A 72 -1.62 2.39 -7.01
N SER A 73 -2.77 2.30 -6.36
CA SER A 73 -3.72 1.20 -6.54
C SER A 73 -4.71 1.45 -7.69
N LYS A 74 -4.80 2.71 -8.17
CA LYS A 74 -5.63 3.10 -9.29
C LYS A 74 -4.82 3.14 -10.58
N ASP A 75 -5.48 2.89 -11.69
CA ASP A 75 -4.92 3.12 -13.02
C ASP A 75 -4.81 4.62 -13.28
N LEU A 76 -3.59 5.15 -13.26
CA LEU A 76 -3.33 6.59 -13.43
C LEU A 76 -3.80 7.12 -14.78
N LYS A 77 -3.85 6.29 -15.84
CA LYS A 77 -4.36 6.72 -17.15
C LYS A 77 -5.85 6.99 -17.09
N LYS A 78 -6.60 6.13 -16.38
CA LYS A 78 -8.03 6.38 -16.13
C LYS A 78 -8.25 7.60 -15.24
N GLU A 79 -7.41 7.81 -14.22
CA GLU A 79 -7.48 9.01 -13.38
C GLU A 79 -7.20 10.30 -14.18
N ILE A 80 -6.34 10.24 -15.22
CA ILE A 80 -6.12 11.35 -16.16
C ILE A 80 -7.38 11.61 -16.98
N GLU A 81 -7.99 10.57 -17.55
CA GLU A 81 -9.20 10.70 -18.39
C GLU A 81 -10.37 11.37 -17.64
N ILE A 82 -10.53 11.08 -16.35
CA ILE A 82 -11.58 11.66 -15.50
C ILE A 82 -11.14 12.97 -14.81
N GLY A 83 -9.92 13.43 -15.06
CA GLY A 83 -9.40 14.73 -14.59
C GLY A 83 -8.94 14.75 -13.14
N ASN A 84 -8.72 13.61 -12.50
CA ASN A 84 -8.22 13.50 -11.12
C ASN A 84 -6.69 13.47 -11.03
N PHE A 85 -6.01 13.18 -12.14
CA PHE A 85 -4.55 13.15 -12.18
C PHE A 85 -4.03 13.95 -13.38
N ARG A 86 -2.91 14.64 -13.21
CA ARG A 86 -2.31 15.45 -14.26
C ARG A 86 -1.46 14.59 -15.20
N GLU A 87 -1.68 14.75 -16.50
CA GLU A 87 -0.92 14.05 -17.55
C GLU A 87 0.57 14.41 -17.54
N ASP A 88 0.89 15.70 -17.30
CA ASP A 88 2.28 16.18 -17.26
C ASP A 88 3.06 15.59 -16.07
N LEU A 89 2.43 15.43 -14.91
CA LEU A 89 3.03 14.75 -13.77
C LEU A 89 3.22 13.26 -14.05
N PHE A 90 2.21 12.60 -14.65
CA PHE A 90 2.31 11.20 -15.04
C PHE A 90 3.55 10.95 -15.90
N HIS A 91 3.74 11.72 -16.97
CA HIS A 91 4.92 11.57 -17.83
C HIS A 91 6.25 11.82 -17.13
N ARG A 92 6.25 12.61 -16.07
CA ARG A 92 7.47 12.89 -15.29
C ARG A 92 7.82 11.79 -14.31
N ILE A 93 6.83 11.09 -13.72
CA ILE A 93 7.06 10.01 -12.74
C ILE A 93 7.11 8.63 -13.40
N ASN A 94 6.42 8.41 -14.52
CA ASN A 94 6.32 7.12 -15.20
C ASN A 94 7.53 6.85 -16.12
N VAL A 95 8.73 6.87 -15.54
CA VAL A 95 9.97 6.53 -16.25
C VAL A 95 10.18 5.02 -16.27
N PHE A 96 9.87 4.35 -15.19
CA PHE A 96 9.96 2.89 -15.03
C PHE A 96 8.78 2.38 -14.21
N GLU A 97 7.96 1.55 -14.83
CA GLU A 97 6.76 1.00 -14.22
C GLU A 97 7.01 -0.43 -13.73
N ILE A 98 6.60 -0.70 -12.48
CA ILE A 98 6.60 -2.05 -11.90
C ILE A 98 5.14 -2.41 -11.61
N ASN A 99 4.62 -3.39 -12.32
CA ASN A 99 3.31 -3.94 -12.04
C ASN A 99 3.42 -5.04 -10.97
N VAL A 100 2.65 -4.90 -9.89
CA VAL A 100 2.55 -5.92 -8.83
C VAL A 100 1.22 -6.64 -8.98
N GLU A 101 1.28 -7.88 -9.44
CA GLU A 101 0.09 -8.71 -9.62
C GLU A 101 -0.60 -9.01 -8.29
N PRO A 102 -1.95 -9.11 -8.29
CA PRO A 102 -2.69 -9.55 -7.11
C PRO A 102 -2.34 -11.00 -6.74
N LEU A 103 -2.52 -11.36 -5.47
CA LEU A 103 -2.15 -12.69 -4.97
C LEU A 103 -2.87 -13.83 -5.71
N SER A 104 -4.09 -13.60 -6.18
CA SER A 104 -4.86 -14.53 -7.01
C SER A 104 -4.20 -14.90 -8.35
N GLN A 105 -3.32 -14.04 -8.87
CA GLN A 105 -2.57 -14.29 -10.12
C GLN A 105 -1.17 -14.88 -9.86
N ARG A 106 -0.73 -14.94 -8.60
CA ARG A 106 0.55 -15.52 -8.17
C ARG A 106 0.37 -16.53 -7.05
N ILE A 107 -0.53 -17.48 -7.29
CA ILE A 107 -0.90 -18.53 -6.31
C ILE A 107 0.34 -19.33 -5.85
N SER A 108 1.36 -19.48 -6.70
CA SER A 108 2.62 -20.14 -6.35
C SER A 108 3.38 -19.47 -5.18
N ASP A 109 3.09 -18.21 -4.87
CA ASP A 109 3.73 -17.52 -3.76
C ASP A 109 3.05 -17.86 -2.40
N ILE A 110 1.81 -18.35 -2.43
CA ILE A 110 1.02 -18.60 -1.21
C ILE A 110 1.74 -19.54 -0.24
N PRO A 111 2.29 -20.71 -0.65
CA PRO A 111 3.02 -21.59 0.25
C PRO A 111 4.20 -20.90 0.97
N LEU A 112 4.98 -20.14 0.22
CA LEU A 112 6.12 -19.40 0.76
C LEU A 112 5.68 -18.32 1.77
N LEU A 113 4.58 -17.62 1.45
CA LEU A 113 4.00 -16.60 2.34
C LEU A 113 3.42 -17.22 3.61
N ILE A 114 2.75 -18.38 3.51
CA ILE A 114 2.25 -19.11 4.68
C ILE A 114 3.41 -19.47 5.62
N ASN A 115 4.46 -20.08 5.10
CA ASN A 115 5.62 -20.47 5.87
C ASN A 115 6.29 -19.24 6.52
N TYR A 116 6.49 -18.17 5.76
CA TYR A 116 7.07 -16.92 6.27
C TYR A 116 6.23 -16.31 7.41
N PHE A 117 4.92 -16.16 7.22
CA PHE A 117 4.06 -15.53 8.22
C PHE A 117 3.84 -16.45 9.43
N SER A 118 3.69 -17.76 9.24
CA SER A 118 3.57 -18.71 10.34
C SER A 118 4.77 -18.63 11.27
N LYS A 119 5.98 -18.63 10.73
CA LYS A 119 7.20 -18.49 11.52
C LYS A 119 7.27 -17.13 12.21
N LYS A 120 7.11 -16.05 11.48
CA LYS A 120 7.21 -14.67 12.00
C LYS A 120 6.19 -14.38 13.10
N ILE A 121 4.94 -14.83 12.91
CA ILE A 121 3.86 -14.62 13.87
C ILE A 121 4.11 -15.51 15.11
N SER A 122 4.52 -16.76 14.94
CA SER A 122 4.83 -17.65 16.05
C SER A 122 5.97 -17.12 16.93
N GLU A 123 7.01 -16.55 16.32
CA GLU A 123 8.10 -15.87 17.03
C GLU A 123 7.60 -14.65 17.81
N ASN A 124 6.76 -13.78 17.18
CA ASN A 124 6.25 -12.56 17.80
C ASN A 124 5.33 -12.85 19.00
N TYR A 125 4.52 -13.89 18.92
CA TYR A 125 3.59 -14.27 19.99
C TYR A 125 4.17 -15.30 20.97
N ASN A 126 5.39 -15.76 20.73
CA ASN A 126 6.07 -16.81 21.52
C ASN A 126 5.20 -18.07 21.66
N ILE A 127 4.64 -18.53 20.55
CA ILE A 127 3.82 -19.73 20.44
C ILE A 127 4.52 -20.77 19.57
N LYS A 128 4.05 -22.02 19.64
CA LYS A 128 4.51 -23.08 18.74
C LYS A 128 4.24 -22.71 17.30
N GLU A 129 5.17 -23.04 16.40
CA GLU A 129 5.01 -22.79 14.96
C GLU A 129 3.73 -23.44 14.42
N LEU A 130 2.99 -22.65 13.64
CA LEU A 130 1.73 -23.08 13.06
C LEU A 130 2.01 -24.00 11.87
N ASN A 131 1.45 -25.19 11.90
CA ASN A 131 1.51 -26.13 10.79
C ASN A 131 0.24 -26.01 9.93
N ILE A 132 0.25 -25.05 9.02
CA ILE A 132 -0.87 -24.78 8.08
C ILE A 132 -0.60 -25.58 6.80
N ASP A 133 -1.57 -26.39 6.38
CA ASP A 133 -1.49 -27.13 5.11
C ASP A 133 -1.51 -26.13 3.94
N GLU A 134 -0.38 -25.98 3.27
CA GLU A 134 -0.18 -25.09 2.12
C GLU A 134 -1.00 -25.52 0.89
N ASN A 135 -1.44 -26.79 0.84
CA ASN A 135 -2.29 -27.33 -0.23
C ASN A 135 -3.79 -27.28 0.14
N ASN A 136 -4.16 -26.58 1.19
CA ASN A 136 -5.55 -26.45 1.59
C ASN A 136 -6.37 -25.82 0.46
N THR A 137 -7.39 -26.51 -0.02
CA THR A 137 -8.21 -26.13 -1.18
C THR A 137 -8.95 -24.82 -0.98
N TYR A 138 -9.32 -24.46 0.24
CA TYR A 138 -9.95 -23.16 0.54
C TYR A 138 -8.97 -22.02 0.37
N ILE A 139 -7.71 -22.22 0.72
CA ILE A 139 -6.63 -21.22 0.54
C ILE A 139 -6.32 -21.03 -0.95
N LEU A 140 -6.15 -22.13 -1.69
CA LEU A 140 -5.72 -22.09 -3.09
C LEU A 140 -6.82 -21.54 -4.04
N ASN A 141 -8.10 -21.74 -3.69
CA ASN A 141 -9.24 -21.32 -4.51
C ASN A 141 -9.84 -19.98 -4.08
N HIS A 142 -9.26 -19.32 -3.07
CA HIS A 142 -9.76 -18.03 -2.62
C HIS A 142 -9.27 -16.88 -3.51
N ASN A 143 -10.11 -15.85 -3.72
CA ASN A 143 -9.81 -14.73 -4.61
C ASN A 143 -8.79 -13.73 -4.02
N TRP A 144 -8.58 -13.75 -2.72
CA TRP A 144 -7.61 -12.89 -2.03
C TRP A 144 -7.75 -11.39 -2.36
N HIS A 145 -8.96 -10.84 -2.24
CA HIS A 145 -9.21 -9.41 -2.52
C HIS A 145 -8.34 -8.48 -1.66
N GLY A 146 -8.10 -8.84 -0.40
CA GLY A 146 -7.16 -8.17 0.49
C GLY A 146 -5.69 -8.57 0.30
N ASN A 147 -5.39 -9.40 -0.73
CA ASN A 147 -4.06 -9.84 -1.11
C ASN A 147 -3.25 -10.43 0.07
N VAL A 148 -1.97 -10.11 0.14
CA VAL A 148 -1.05 -10.59 1.18
C VAL A 148 -1.48 -10.16 2.59
N ARG A 149 -2.19 -9.01 2.72
CA ARG A 149 -2.73 -8.57 4.01
C ARG A 149 -3.80 -9.52 4.52
N GLU A 150 -4.68 -9.96 3.67
CA GLU A 150 -5.75 -10.89 4.01
C GLU A 150 -5.18 -12.25 4.42
N LEU A 151 -4.23 -12.78 3.66
CA LEU A 151 -3.53 -14.01 3.99
C LEU A 151 -2.83 -13.90 5.35
N ARG A 152 -2.10 -12.83 5.60
CA ARG A 152 -1.47 -12.57 6.89
C ARG A 152 -2.48 -12.54 8.03
N ASN A 153 -3.60 -11.83 7.85
CA ASN A 153 -4.66 -11.72 8.87
C ASN A 153 -5.28 -13.10 9.18
N LEU A 154 -5.45 -13.96 8.17
CA LEU A 154 -5.91 -15.32 8.36
C LEU A 154 -4.95 -16.11 9.25
N ILE A 155 -3.64 -16.05 8.96
CA ILE A 155 -2.61 -16.75 9.74
C ILE A 155 -2.53 -16.20 11.17
N GLU A 156 -2.64 -14.89 11.34
CA GLU A 156 -2.67 -14.24 12.66
C GLU A 156 -3.91 -14.65 13.48
N ARG A 157 -5.07 -14.79 12.84
CA ARG A 157 -6.28 -15.32 13.49
C ARG A 157 -6.09 -16.76 13.96
N ILE A 158 -5.46 -17.62 13.15
CA ILE A 158 -5.13 -19.00 13.54
C ILE A 158 -4.17 -18.98 14.73
N ALA A 159 -3.18 -18.11 14.72
CA ALA A 159 -2.22 -17.97 15.82
C ALA A 159 -2.89 -17.58 17.15
N ILE A 160 -3.84 -16.63 17.11
CA ILE A 160 -4.58 -16.16 18.29
C ILE A 160 -5.46 -17.28 18.87
N LEU A 161 -6.12 -18.06 18.00
CA LEU A 161 -7.02 -19.15 18.43
C LEU A 161 -6.28 -20.39 18.92
N GLN A 162 -5.00 -20.52 18.61
CA GLN A 162 -4.11 -21.63 19.04
C GLN A 162 -4.76 -23.03 18.91
N PRO A 163 -5.23 -23.41 17.71
CA PRO A 163 -5.84 -24.72 17.51
C PRO A 163 -4.81 -25.84 17.74
N ASP A 164 -5.23 -26.88 18.45
CA ASP A 164 -4.40 -28.04 18.87
C ASP A 164 -4.34 -29.12 17.80
N THR A 165 -5.19 -29.07 16.76
CA THR A 165 -5.27 -30.07 15.69
C THR A 165 -5.34 -29.48 14.32
N ALA A 166 -4.86 -30.20 13.28
CA ALA A 166 -4.93 -29.79 11.89
C ALA A 166 -6.38 -29.61 11.41
N ASP A 167 -7.31 -30.42 11.89
CA ASP A 167 -8.74 -30.31 11.54
C ASP A 167 -9.34 -28.99 12.04
N LYS A 168 -8.97 -28.54 13.23
CA LYS A 168 -9.41 -27.24 13.77
C LYS A 168 -8.82 -26.09 12.94
N ILE A 169 -7.55 -26.17 12.52
CA ILE A 169 -6.94 -25.19 11.60
C ILE A 169 -7.75 -25.15 10.31
N SER A 170 -8.02 -26.29 9.68
CA SER A 170 -8.79 -26.37 8.44
C SER A 170 -10.20 -25.79 8.58
N ASN A 171 -10.87 -26.02 9.70
CA ASN A 171 -12.19 -25.44 9.97
C ASN A 171 -12.14 -23.92 10.12
N ILE A 172 -11.14 -23.39 10.84
CA ILE A 172 -10.94 -21.94 10.97
C ILE A 172 -10.72 -21.28 9.59
N ILE A 173 -9.89 -21.90 8.74
CA ILE A 173 -9.65 -21.43 7.38
C ILE A 173 -10.96 -21.41 6.60
N LYS A 174 -11.69 -22.52 6.59
CA LYS A 174 -12.98 -22.64 5.87
C LYS A 174 -14.00 -21.58 6.31
N GLU A 175 -14.16 -21.37 7.60
CA GLU A 175 -15.12 -20.39 8.14
C GLU A 175 -14.69 -18.96 7.84
N SER A 176 -13.39 -18.67 8.00
CA SER A 176 -12.86 -17.32 7.74
C SER A 176 -13.00 -16.91 6.27
N LEU A 177 -12.70 -17.82 5.33
CA LEU A 177 -12.73 -17.53 3.91
C LEU A 177 -14.15 -17.59 3.31
N LYS A 178 -15.08 -18.33 3.93
CA LYS A 178 -16.51 -18.30 3.51
C LYS A 178 -17.19 -16.98 3.85
N ASN A 179 -16.91 -16.41 5.01
CA ASN A 179 -17.54 -15.15 5.44
C ASN A 179 -17.08 -13.96 4.57
N ASN A 180 -15.83 -13.96 4.12
CA ASN A 180 -15.30 -12.92 3.24
C ASN A 180 -16.00 -12.92 1.86
N ASN A 181 -16.41 -14.09 1.34
CA ASN A 181 -17.15 -14.18 0.07
C ASN A 181 -18.59 -13.63 0.16
N PHE A 182 -19.18 -13.50 1.35
CA PHE A 182 -20.51 -12.90 1.54
C PHE A 182 -20.45 -11.37 1.49
N ASP A 183 -19.41 -10.78 2.05
CA ASP A 183 -19.21 -9.32 2.02
C ASP A 183 -18.94 -8.82 0.59
N ASP A 184 -18.24 -9.60 -0.23
CA ASP A 184 -17.97 -9.31 -1.65
C ASP A 184 -19.25 -9.29 -2.50
N GLN A 185 -20.21 -10.20 -2.27
CA GLN A 185 -21.49 -10.23 -2.99
C GLN A 185 -22.38 -9.03 -2.66
N ILE A 186 -22.28 -8.48 -1.46
CA ILE A 186 -23.01 -7.27 -1.05
C ILE A 186 -22.39 -6.03 -1.71
N ALA A 187 -21.06 -5.96 -1.82
CA ALA A 187 -20.37 -4.85 -2.46
C ALA A 187 -20.63 -4.80 -3.98
N GLU A 188 -20.63 -5.94 -4.69
CA GLU A 188 -20.94 -6.00 -6.12
C GLU A 188 -22.40 -5.63 -6.42
N ASN A 189 -23.35 -6.04 -5.56
CA ASN A 189 -24.77 -5.70 -5.72
C ASN A 189 -25.09 -4.22 -5.39
N SER A 190 -24.23 -3.53 -4.61
CA SER A 190 -24.41 -2.11 -4.29
C SER A 190 -23.84 -1.16 -5.36
N LEU A 191 -23.03 -1.66 -6.29
CA LEU A 191 -22.45 -0.92 -7.43
C LEU A 191 -23.28 -1.04 -8.72
N SER A 192 -24.35 -1.84 -8.71
CA SER A 192 -25.22 -2.11 -9.87
C SER A 192 -26.60 -1.43 -9.80
N VAL A 193 -26.77 -0.39 -8.96
CA VAL A 193 -28.02 0.41 -8.88
C VAL A 193 -27.77 1.86 -9.28
#